data_721c5b53c381b6a8983374d4c186f43c
#
_entry.id   721c5b53c381b6a8983374d4c186f43c
#
_cell.length_a   1.000
_cell.length_b   1.000
_cell.length_c   1.000
_cell.angle_alpha   90.00
_cell.angle_beta   90.00
_cell.angle_gamma   90.00
#
_symmetry.space_group_name_H-M   'P 1'
#
loop_
_entity.id
_entity.type
_entity.pdbx_description
1 polymer ?
#
loop_
_entity_poly.entity_id
_entity_poly.type
_entity_poly.pdbx_seq_one_letter_code
_entity_poly.pdbx_strand_id
1 'polypeptide(L)'
;MTPSGRICAALDFPSWPRAEPFARAIAPAVGMLKVGLELFVGEGPPVVRAAAALGRPVFLDLKLHDIPATVEGAARSAAATGAALL
;
A
#
# COMPACT_ATOMS: atom_id res chain seq x y z
N MET A 1 3.73 21.67 -6.21
CA MET A 1 3.56 20.53 -5.29
C MET A 1 3.58 21.02 -3.86
N THR A 2 2.58 20.67 -3.07
CA THR A 2 2.55 21.01 -1.65
C THR A 2 3.48 20.07 -0.88
N PRO A 3 3.98 20.48 0.33
CA PRO A 3 4.80 19.57 1.13
C PRO A 3 4.12 18.24 1.43
N SER A 4 2.81 18.22 1.65
CA SER A 4 2.08 16.98 1.92
C SER A 4 2.13 15.99 0.75
N GLY A 5 2.25 16.46 -0.49
CA GLY A 5 2.35 15.62 -1.66
C GLY A 5 3.64 14.80 -1.73
N ARG A 6 4.63 15.12 -0.90
CA ARG A 6 5.92 14.42 -0.83
C ARG A 6 5.97 13.40 0.31
N ILE A 7 4.93 13.31 1.13
CA ILE A 7 4.90 12.44 2.29
C ILE A 7 4.21 11.13 1.93
N CYS A 8 4.87 10.01 2.25
CA CYS A 8 4.31 8.67 2.11
C CYS A 8 4.14 8.10 3.52
N ALA A 9 2.90 7.83 3.91
CA ALA A 9 2.60 7.29 5.23
C ALA A 9 2.56 5.76 5.18
N ALA A 10 3.34 5.12 6.04
CA ALA A 10 3.41 3.66 6.12
C ALA A 10 2.28 3.12 7.01
N LEU A 11 1.50 2.19 6.47
CA LEU A 11 0.43 1.53 7.20
C LEU A 11 0.95 0.20 7.78
N ASP A 12 1.91 0.29 8.70
CA ASP A 12 2.57 -0.88 9.29
C ASP A 12 1.75 -1.42 10.46
N PHE A 13 0.63 -2.04 10.14
CA PHE A 13 -0.30 -2.62 11.11
C PHE A 13 -0.57 -4.08 10.74
N PRO A 14 -0.94 -4.93 11.71
CA PRO A 14 -1.20 -6.35 11.43
C PRO A 14 -2.52 -6.60 10.74
N SER A 15 -3.47 -5.64 10.75
CA SER A 15 -4.77 -5.82 10.13
C SER A 15 -5.33 -4.48 9.67
N TRP A 16 -6.27 -4.53 8.71
CA TRP A 16 -6.93 -3.31 8.24
C TRP A 16 -7.76 -2.62 9.34
N PRO A 17 -8.53 -3.34 10.16
CA PRO A 17 -9.26 -2.67 11.25
C PRO A 17 -8.37 -1.87 12.17
N ARG A 18 -7.11 -2.29 12.37
CA ARG A 18 -6.15 -1.53 13.17
C ARG A 18 -5.52 -0.37 12.39
N ALA A 19 -5.33 -0.54 11.09
CA ALA A 19 -4.73 0.48 10.24
C ALA A 19 -5.72 1.59 9.88
N GLU A 20 -6.98 1.25 9.72
CA GLU A 20 -7.98 2.13 9.12
C GLU A 20 -8.15 3.47 9.85
N PRO A 21 -8.26 3.52 11.19
CA PRO A 21 -8.42 4.82 11.86
C PRO A 21 -7.23 5.75 11.61
N PHE A 22 -6.02 5.21 11.64
CA PHE A 22 -4.81 5.99 11.35
C PHE A 22 -4.80 6.43 9.88
N ALA A 23 -5.10 5.50 8.97
CA ALA A 23 -5.09 5.80 7.54
C ALA A 23 -6.10 6.90 7.19
N ARG A 24 -7.31 6.83 7.74
CA ARG A 24 -8.33 7.86 7.51
C ARG A 24 -7.90 9.21 8.06
N ALA A 25 -7.27 9.23 9.24
CA ALA A 25 -6.83 10.46 9.86
C ALA A 25 -5.67 11.11 9.09
N ILE A 26 -4.74 10.31 8.54
CA ILE A 26 -3.54 10.82 7.90
C ILE A 26 -3.70 11.07 6.40
N ALA A 27 -4.64 10.39 5.74
CA ALA A 27 -4.79 10.47 4.28
C ALA A 27 -4.88 11.91 3.74
N PRO A 28 -5.64 12.83 4.36
CA PRO A 28 -5.70 14.21 3.86
C PRO A 28 -4.37 14.96 3.96
N ALA A 29 -3.45 14.50 4.80
CA ALA A 29 -2.18 15.19 5.09
C ALA A 29 -0.99 14.62 4.32
N VAL A 30 -1.17 13.56 3.53
CA VAL A 30 -0.07 12.90 2.82
C VAL A 30 -0.37 12.77 1.34
N GLY A 31 0.67 12.53 0.54
CA GLY A 31 0.52 12.32 -0.90
C GLY A 31 0.31 10.87 -1.29
N MET A 32 0.68 9.94 -0.42
CA MET A 32 0.66 8.51 -0.73
C MET A 32 0.54 7.69 0.55
N LEU A 33 -0.11 6.53 0.45
CA LEU A 33 -0.17 5.55 1.52
C LEU A 33 0.64 4.32 1.11
N LYS A 34 1.45 3.78 2.03
CA LYS A 34 2.24 2.58 1.78
C LYS A 34 1.63 1.39 2.50
N VAL A 35 1.34 0.33 1.73
CA VAL A 35 0.96 -0.97 2.27
C VAL A 35 2.19 -1.87 2.20
N GLY A 36 2.71 -2.24 3.36
CA GLY A 36 3.87 -3.12 3.46
C GLY A 36 3.48 -4.59 3.56
N LEU A 37 4.50 -5.42 3.74
CA LEU A 37 4.33 -6.87 3.73
C LEU A 37 3.41 -7.37 4.85
N GLU A 38 3.57 -6.84 6.06
CA GLU A 38 2.77 -7.30 7.20
C GLU A 38 1.27 -7.13 6.95
N LEU A 39 0.86 -5.93 6.56
CA LEU A 39 -0.55 -5.65 6.31
C LEU A 39 -1.07 -6.44 5.11
N PHE A 40 -0.27 -6.55 4.05
CA PHE A 40 -0.69 -7.25 2.85
C PHE A 40 -0.84 -8.76 3.10
N VAL A 41 0.09 -9.37 3.85
CA VAL A 41 -0.02 -10.79 4.18
C VAL A 41 -1.22 -11.06 5.08
N GLY A 42 -1.49 -10.16 6.03
CA GLY A 42 -2.61 -10.31 6.94
C GLY A 42 -3.98 -10.15 6.29
N GLU A 43 -4.11 -9.22 5.33
CA GLU A 43 -5.40 -8.88 4.74
C GLU A 43 -5.58 -9.37 3.31
N GLY A 44 -4.48 -9.59 2.59
CA GLY A 44 -4.56 -9.95 1.18
C GLY A 44 -4.82 -8.75 0.26
N PRO A 45 -4.98 -9.03 -1.06
CA PRO A 45 -5.15 -7.99 -2.07
C PRO A 45 -6.26 -6.95 -1.81
N PRO A 46 -7.40 -7.29 -1.20
CA PRO A 46 -8.44 -6.29 -0.97
C PRO A 46 -8.00 -5.07 -0.15
N VAL A 47 -6.95 -5.21 0.68
CA VAL A 47 -6.47 -4.07 1.48
C VAL A 47 -5.94 -2.93 0.62
N VAL A 48 -5.38 -3.23 -0.55
CA VAL A 48 -4.88 -2.20 -1.46
C VAL A 48 -6.03 -1.32 -1.94
N ARG A 49 -7.16 -1.94 -2.30
CA ARG A 49 -8.35 -1.20 -2.73
C ARG A 49 -8.97 -0.41 -1.58
N ALA A 50 -8.99 -1.00 -0.39
CA ALA A 50 -9.51 -0.32 0.80
C ALA A 50 -8.70 0.94 1.11
N ALA A 51 -7.36 0.85 1.03
CA ALA A 51 -6.49 2.00 1.25
C ALA A 51 -6.66 3.03 0.14
N ALA A 52 -6.73 2.60 -1.13
CA ALA A 52 -6.90 3.50 -2.27
C ALA A 52 -8.24 4.25 -2.21
N ALA A 53 -9.26 3.65 -1.62
CA ALA A 53 -10.57 4.28 -1.46
C ALA A 53 -10.55 5.52 -0.58
N LEU A 54 -9.46 5.74 0.17
CA LEU A 54 -9.28 6.94 0.99
C LEU A 54 -8.83 8.15 0.16
N GLY A 55 -8.65 7.99 -1.13
CA GLY A 55 -8.39 9.10 -2.05
C GLY A 55 -6.91 9.39 -2.28
N ARG A 56 -6.00 8.50 -1.86
CA ARG A 56 -4.56 8.66 -2.09
C ARG A 56 -3.99 7.47 -2.84
N PRO A 57 -2.98 7.68 -3.71
CA PRO A 57 -2.28 6.57 -4.36
C PRO A 57 -1.67 5.63 -3.34
N VAL A 58 -1.61 4.35 -3.66
CA VAL A 58 -1.06 3.33 -2.77
C VAL A 58 0.24 2.79 -3.34
N PHE A 59 1.29 2.83 -2.52
CA PHE A 59 2.56 2.16 -2.80
C PHE A 59 2.53 0.79 -2.12
N LEU A 60 2.59 -0.27 -2.92
CA LEU A 60 2.63 -1.63 -2.39
C LEU A 60 4.09 -2.08 -2.30
N ASP A 61 4.62 -2.13 -1.08
CA ASP A 61 6.02 -2.42 -0.82
C ASP A 61 6.16 -3.84 -0.26
N LEU A 62 6.40 -4.81 -1.13
CA LEU A 62 6.50 -6.22 -0.77
C LEU A 62 7.94 -6.73 -0.72
N LYS A 63 8.92 -5.90 -1.11
CA LYS A 63 10.36 -6.26 -1.08
C LYS A 63 10.66 -7.55 -1.82
N LEU A 64 10.34 -7.56 -3.11
CA LEU A 64 10.49 -8.76 -3.96
C LEU A 64 11.97 -9.00 -4.27
N HIS A 65 12.55 -10.03 -3.66
CA HIS A 65 13.96 -10.39 -3.75
C HIS A 65 14.16 -11.85 -4.18
N ASP A 66 13.52 -12.26 -5.27
CA ASP A 66 13.62 -13.64 -5.76
C ASP A 66 14.18 -13.62 -7.18
N ILE A 67 14.21 -14.80 -7.84
CA ILE A 67 14.67 -14.88 -9.22
C ILE A 67 13.80 -14.01 -10.13
N PRO A 68 14.35 -13.47 -11.23
CA PRO A 68 13.61 -12.48 -12.04
C PRO A 68 12.23 -12.93 -12.51
N ALA A 69 12.09 -14.18 -12.93
CA ALA A 69 10.79 -14.68 -13.39
C ALA A 69 9.76 -14.69 -12.26
N THR A 70 10.16 -15.10 -11.05
CA THR A 70 9.28 -15.13 -9.88
C THR A 70 8.91 -13.70 -9.45
N VAL A 71 9.88 -12.77 -9.44
CA VAL A 71 9.64 -11.38 -9.11
C VAL A 71 8.69 -10.76 -10.13
N GLU A 72 8.90 -11.04 -11.43
CA GLU A 72 8.04 -10.51 -12.48
C GLU A 72 6.59 -11.00 -12.33
N GLY A 73 6.41 -12.28 -12.06
CA GLY A 73 5.07 -12.85 -11.84
C GLY A 73 4.40 -12.27 -10.60
N ALA A 74 5.15 -12.13 -9.49
CA ALA A 74 4.63 -11.54 -8.27
C ALA A 74 4.27 -10.07 -8.47
N ALA A 75 5.10 -9.31 -9.18
CA ALA A 75 4.83 -7.90 -9.47
C ALA A 75 3.58 -7.74 -10.33
N ARG A 76 3.39 -8.64 -11.32
CA ARG A 76 2.19 -8.62 -12.17
C ARG A 76 0.94 -8.88 -11.35
N SER A 77 0.98 -9.85 -10.44
CA SER A 77 -0.13 -10.15 -9.55
C SER A 77 -0.41 -8.99 -8.59
N ALA A 78 0.64 -8.37 -8.05
CA ALA A 78 0.51 -7.23 -7.16
C ALA A 78 -0.10 -6.02 -7.88
N ALA A 79 0.31 -5.76 -9.13
CA ALA A 79 -0.23 -4.66 -9.92
C ALA A 79 -1.73 -4.82 -10.17
N ALA A 80 -2.20 -6.08 -10.32
CA ALA A 80 -3.61 -6.36 -10.53
C ALA A 80 -4.47 -6.02 -9.32
N THR A 81 -3.88 -5.77 -8.14
CA THR A 81 -4.64 -5.37 -6.93
C THR A 81 -5.10 -3.93 -6.96
N GLY A 82 -4.61 -3.12 -7.90
CA GLY A 82 -4.93 -1.70 -7.98
C GLY A 82 -3.90 -0.78 -7.34
N ALA A 83 -2.70 -1.31 -7.02
CA ALA A 83 -1.63 -0.48 -6.49
C ALA A 83 -1.13 0.49 -7.57
N ALA A 84 -0.83 1.71 -7.16
CA ALA A 84 -0.29 2.74 -8.04
C ALA A 84 1.22 2.61 -8.21
N LEU A 85 1.88 1.95 -7.26
CA LEU A 85 3.33 1.83 -7.22
C LEU A 85 3.72 0.52 -6.53
N LEU A 86 4.77 -0.10 -6.98
CA LEU A 86 5.29 -1.35 -6.42
C LEU A 86 6.71 -1.19 -5.89
#